data_ed8271cf9f773f71c568ec8c43f897c5
#
_entry.id   ed8271cf9f773f71c568ec8c43f897c5
#
_cell.length_a   1.000
_cell.length_b   1.000
_cell.length_c   1.000
_cell.angle_alpha   90.00
_cell.angle_beta   90.00
_cell.angle_gamma   90.00
#
_symmetry.space_group_name_H-M   'P 1'
#
loop_
_entity.id
_entity.type
_entity.pdbx_description
1 polymer ?
#
loop_
_entity_poly.entity_id
_entity_poly.type
_entity_poly.pdbx_seq_one_letter_code
_entity_poly.pdbx_strand_id
1 'polypeptide(L)'
;MPAPKGNKNALGNNGGRPAHFKTPDALQAKIDEYFETGRTTRKVIVGEQQIEIPVYTICGLAYYLGFVSRQSFYDYENEVMFSDIIKRSRLKIEAMYEENLHYSTPTGSIFALKNMGWKDKTEIDQNIKTIQPLFPDVPADESGQ
;
A
#
# COMPACT_ATOMS: atom_id res chain seq x y z
N MET A 1 -15.96 -31.81 -24.65
CA MET A 1 -15.96 -31.47 -26.08
C MET A 1 -14.65 -30.75 -26.40
N PRO A 2 -13.86 -31.22 -27.33
CA PRO A 2 -12.67 -30.47 -27.76
C PRO A 2 -13.13 -29.18 -28.46
N ALA A 3 -12.41 -28.08 -28.18
CA ALA A 3 -12.67 -26.80 -28.79
C ALA A 3 -12.61 -26.88 -30.33
N PRO A 4 -13.47 -26.18 -31.07
CA PRO A 4 -13.48 -26.24 -32.53
C PRO A 4 -12.13 -25.76 -33.08
N LYS A 5 -11.55 -26.56 -33.95
CA LYS A 5 -10.32 -26.23 -34.69
C LYS A 5 -10.60 -24.98 -35.53
N GLY A 6 -9.97 -23.86 -35.21
CA GLY A 6 -10.07 -22.62 -35.97
C GLY A 6 -10.48 -21.38 -35.18
N ASN A 7 -10.59 -21.43 -33.86
CA ASN A 7 -10.82 -20.24 -33.05
C ASN A 7 -9.57 -19.34 -33.07
N LYS A 8 -9.57 -18.37 -33.99
CA LYS A 8 -8.53 -17.35 -34.14
C LYS A 8 -8.71 -16.15 -33.20
N ASN A 9 -9.68 -16.17 -32.32
CA ASN A 9 -9.98 -15.07 -31.42
C ASN A 9 -8.87 -14.83 -30.34
N ALA A 10 -7.95 -15.79 -30.20
CA ALA A 10 -6.79 -15.63 -29.32
C ALA A 10 -5.49 -15.22 -30.05
N LEU A 11 -5.48 -15.28 -31.38
CA LEU A 11 -4.33 -14.87 -32.19
C LEU A 11 -4.36 -13.34 -32.39
N GLY A 12 -3.54 -12.64 -31.62
CA GLY A 12 -3.42 -11.17 -31.69
C GLY A 12 -4.09 -10.41 -30.56
N ASN A 13 -4.80 -11.08 -29.68
CA ASN A 13 -5.25 -10.51 -28.44
C ASN A 13 -4.15 -10.73 -27.39
N ASN A 14 -3.22 -9.78 -27.28
CA ASN A 14 -2.40 -9.63 -26.05
C ASN A 14 -3.38 -9.32 -24.94
N GLY A 15 -4.00 -10.36 -24.40
CA GLY A 15 -5.11 -10.29 -23.44
C GLY A 15 -4.70 -9.53 -22.18
N GLY A 16 -4.83 -8.22 -22.27
CA GLY A 16 -4.61 -7.27 -21.19
C GLY A 16 -5.25 -5.95 -21.59
N ARG A 17 -5.81 -5.27 -20.62
CA ARG A 17 -6.23 -3.88 -20.78
C ARG A 17 -5.02 -3.09 -21.34
N PRO A 18 -5.20 -2.25 -22.39
CA PRO A 18 -4.10 -1.44 -22.92
C PRO A 18 -3.39 -0.73 -21.77
N ALA A 19 -2.07 -0.75 -21.77
CA ALA A 19 -1.28 -0.06 -20.76
C ALA A 19 -1.72 1.40 -20.70
N HIS A 20 -2.04 1.89 -19.51
CA HIS A 20 -2.51 3.25 -19.30
C HIS A 20 -1.46 4.28 -19.74
N PHE A 21 -0.18 3.95 -19.50
CA PHE A 21 0.97 4.71 -19.99
C PHE A 21 1.74 3.87 -21.01
N LYS A 22 2.13 4.49 -22.12
CA LYS A 22 2.89 3.83 -23.18
C LYS A 22 4.40 3.87 -22.94
N THR A 23 4.89 4.88 -22.23
CA THR A 23 6.31 5.09 -22.00
C THR A 23 6.59 5.45 -20.54
N PRO A 24 7.77 5.07 -20.00
CA PRO A 24 8.20 5.48 -18.67
C PRO A 24 8.24 7.00 -18.48
N ASP A 25 8.69 7.73 -19.50
CA ASP A 25 8.80 9.19 -19.43
C ASP A 25 7.44 9.87 -19.28
N ALA A 26 6.40 9.36 -19.96
CA ALA A 26 5.05 9.88 -19.83
C ALA A 26 4.49 9.66 -18.41
N LEU A 27 4.77 8.51 -17.81
CA LEU A 27 4.41 8.22 -16.43
C LEU A 27 5.17 9.13 -15.46
N GLN A 28 6.49 9.26 -15.63
CA GLN A 28 7.33 10.11 -14.78
C GLN A 28 6.86 11.55 -14.81
N ALA A 29 6.63 12.11 -15.99
CA ALA A 29 6.14 13.48 -16.15
C ALA A 29 4.82 13.74 -15.41
N LYS A 30 3.89 12.79 -15.48
CA LYS A 30 2.61 12.89 -14.75
C LYS A 30 2.76 12.75 -13.24
N ILE A 31 3.70 11.96 -12.77
CA ILE A 31 4.03 11.84 -11.35
C ILE A 31 4.64 13.15 -10.85
N ASP A 32 5.57 13.74 -11.60
CA ASP A 32 6.19 15.01 -11.25
C ASP A 32 5.15 16.13 -11.19
N GLU A 33 4.24 16.18 -12.16
CA GLU A 33 3.11 17.12 -12.18
C GLU A 33 2.23 16.97 -10.92
N TYR A 34 1.95 15.74 -10.48
CA TYR A 34 1.22 15.50 -9.24
C TYR A 34 1.91 16.07 -8.02
N PHE A 35 3.20 15.88 -7.91
CA PHE A 35 3.96 16.40 -6.76
C PHE A 35 4.09 17.93 -6.78
N GLU A 36 4.03 18.55 -7.93
CA GLU A 36 4.11 20.01 -8.07
C GLU A 36 2.75 20.68 -7.90
N THR A 37 1.74 20.22 -8.61
CA THR A 37 0.46 20.93 -8.76
C THR A 37 -0.78 20.07 -8.52
N GLY A 38 -0.72 18.78 -8.77
CA GLY A 38 -1.87 17.87 -8.71
C GLY A 38 -2.25 17.40 -7.30
N ARG A 39 -1.46 17.74 -6.30
CA ARG A 39 -1.67 17.39 -4.90
C ARG A 39 -2.83 18.17 -4.28
N THR A 40 -3.47 17.58 -3.29
CA THR A 40 -4.42 18.29 -2.43
C THR A 40 -3.68 19.09 -1.36
N THR A 41 -4.34 20.10 -0.79
CA THR A 41 -3.82 20.86 0.35
C THR A 41 -4.77 20.74 1.52
N ARG A 42 -4.24 20.84 2.73
CA ARG A 42 -5.03 21.02 3.96
C ARG A 42 -4.65 22.32 4.63
N LYS A 43 -5.64 22.95 5.25
CA LYS A 43 -5.45 24.15 6.03
C LYS A 43 -5.04 23.77 7.45
N VAL A 44 -3.94 24.36 7.93
CA VAL A 44 -3.43 24.15 9.29
C VAL A 44 -3.27 25.53 9.94
N ILE A 45 -3.65 25.63 11.22
CA ILE A 45 -3.47 26.84 12.00
C ILE A 45 -2.15 26.72 12.76
N VAL A 46 -1.26 27.66 12.51
CA VAL A 46 0.03 27.78 13.20
C VAL A 46 0.07 29.15 13.89
N GLY A 47 -0.12 29.16 15.20
CA GLY A 47 -0.33 30.39 15.94
C GLY A 47 -1.63 31.07 15.53
N GLU A 48 -1.56 32.32 15.04
CA GLU A 48 -2.70 33.08 14.52
C GLU A 48 -2.88 32.99 13.01
N GLN A 49 -2.00 32.28 12.32
CA GLN A 49 -1.97 32.22 10.85
C GLN A 49 -2.53 30.88 10.35
N GLN A 50 -3.35 30.97 9.30
CA GLN A 50 -3.81 29.81 8.55
C GLN A 50 -2.88 29.61 7.36
N ILE A 51 -2.20 28.47 7.31
CA ILE A 51 -1.32 28.08 6.22
C ILE A 51 -1.87 26.83 5.51
N GLU A 52 -1.58 26.72 4.23
CA GLU A 52 -1.92 25.55 3.43
C GLU A 52 -0.69 24.63 3.30
N ILE A 53 -0.86 23.38 3.70
CA ILE A 53 0.19 22.36 3.61
C ILE A 53 -0.20 21.36 2.53
N PRO A 54 0.72 21.01 1.61
CA PRO A 54 0.46 19.97 0.62
C PRO A 54 0.26 18.60 1.29
N VAL A 55 -0.67 17.82 0.77
CA VAL A 55 -0.95 16.47 1.23
C VAL A 55 -0.74 15.50 0.07
N TYR A 56 0.09 14.51 0.30
CA TYR A 56 0.41 13.47 -0.67
C TYR A 56 -0.06 12.13 -0.15
N THR A 57 -0.77 11.39 -1.01
CA THR A 57 -1.27 10.06 -0.67
C THR A 57 -1.11 9.12 -1.86
N ILE A 58 -0.93 7.84 -1.58
CA ILE A 58 -0.86 6.81 -2.64
C ILE A 58 -2.16 6.79 -3.46
N CYS A 59 -3.31 6.85 -2.79
CA CYS A 59 -4.59 6.88 -3.48
C CYS A 59 -4.79 8.16 -4.31
N GLY A 60 -4.33 9.30 -3.80
CA GLY A 60 -4.36 10.57 -4.52
C GLY A 60 -3.52 10.54 -5.78
N LEU A 61 -2.30 9.99 -5.68
CA LEU A 61 -1.42 9.80 -6.82
C LEU A 61 -2.06 8.84 -7.86
N ALA A 62 -2.53 7.67 -7.42
CA ALA A 62 -3.17 6.69 -8.30
C ALA A 62 -4.38 7.29 -9.03
N TYR A 63 -5.21 8.04 -8.31
CA TYR A 63 -6.37 8.73 -8.88
C TYR A 63 -5.94 9.80 -9.91
N TYR A 64 -4.95 10.62 -9.58
CA TYR A 64 -4.43 11.65 -10.47
C TYR A 64 -3.86 11.07 -11.77
N LEU A 65 -3.18 9.94 -11.68
CA LEU A 65 -2.64 9.21 -12.82
C LEU A 65 -3.73 8.50 -13.64
N GLY A 66 -4.99 8.50 -13.19
CA GLY A 66 -6.13 7.90 -13.88
C GLY A 66 -6.30 6.40 -13.65
N PHE A 67 -5.65 5.83 -12.63
CA PHE A 67 -5.88 4.45 -12.24
C PHE A 67 -7.26 4.29 -11.58
N VAL A 68 -7.93 3.19 -11.86
CA VAL A 68 -9.26 2.90 -11.30
C VAL A 68 -9.20 2.36 -9.86
N SER A 69 -8.04 1.92 -9.42
CA SER A 69 -7.83 1.40 -8.07
C SER A 69 -6.36 1.52 -7.66
N ARG A 70 -6.13 1.47 -6.35
CA ARG A 70 -4.76 1.37 -5.80
C ARG A 70 -4.05 0.11 -6.27
N GLN A 71 -4.78 -1.00 -6.43
CA GLN A 71 -4.22 -2.24 -6.94
C GLN A 71 -3.69 -2.08 -8.36
N SER A 72 -4.45 -1.45 -9.25
CA SER A 72 -4.00 -1.19 -10.63
C SER A 72 -2.72 -0.36 -10.69
N PHE A 73 -2.52 0.56 -9.73
CA PHE A 73 -1.27 1.31 -9.60
C PHE A 73 -0.11 0.41 -9.14
N TYR A 74 -0.34 -0.49 -8.18
CA TYR A 74 0.68 -1.44 -7.74
C TYR A 74 1.01 -2.50 -8.80
N ASP A 75 0.08 -2.85 -9.67
CA ASP A 75 0.32 -3.80 -10.75
C ASP A 75 1.40 -3.27 -11.72
N TYR A 76 1.47 -1.95 -11.92
CA TYR A 76 2.54 -1.31 -12.69
C TYR A 76 3.93 -1.47 -12.05
N GLU A 77 4.00 -1.67 -10.75
CA GLU A 77 5.26 -1.98 -10.05
C GLU A 77 5.87 -3.32 -10.51
N ASN A 78 5.03 -4.23 -10.97
CA ASN A 78 5.46 -5.53 -11.49
C ASN A 78 5.94 -5.47 -12.95
N GLU A 79 5.62 -4.39 -13.66
CA GLU A 79 6.09 -4.17 -15.02
C GLU A 79 7.50 -3.55 -15.00
N VAL A 80 8.47 -4.26 -15.60
CA VAL A 80 9.89 -3.89 -15.57
C VAL A 80 10.13 -2.44 -15.99
N MET A 81 9.39 -1.95 -17.00
CA MET A 81 9.54 -0.59 -17.52
C MET A 81 9.13 0.50 -16.52
N PHE A 82 8.18 0.23 -15.64
CA PHE A 82 7.57 1.21 -14.73
C PHE A 82 7.94 0.99 -13.27
N SER A 83 8.52 -0.17 -12.94
CA SER A 83 8.81 -0.62 -11.57
C SER A 83 9.55 0.44 -10.75
N ASP A 84 10.65 0.96 -11.26
CA ASP A 84 11.48 1.91 -10.51
C ASP A 84 10.77 3.24 -10.29
N ILE A 85 10.01 3.70 -11.28
CA ILE A 85 9.25 4.96 -11.21
C ILE A 85 8.17 4.86 -10.13
N ILE A 86 7.43 3.76 -10.11
CA ILE A 86 6.38 3.51 -9.11
C ILE A 86 6.97 3.38 -7.71
N LYS A 87 8.05 2.61 -7.54
CA LYS A 87 8.76 2.45 -6.27
C LYS A 87 9.27 3.78 -5.72
N ARG A 88 9.90 4.60 -6.56
CA ARG A 88 10.39 5.92 -6.17
C ARG A 88 9.27 6.87 -5.77
N SER A 89 8.16 6.88 -6.49
CA SER A 89 7.02 7.72 -6.15
C SER A 89 6.37 7.31 -4.83
N ARG A 90 6.28 6.00 -4.55
CA ARG A 90 5.84 5.48 -3.26
C ARG A 90 6.79 5.88 -2.14
N LEU A 91 8.08 5.67 -2.33
CA LEU A 91 9.10 6.03 -1.36
C LEU A 91 9.06 7.52 -1.01
N LYS A 92 8.81 8.39 -1.99
CA LYS A 92 8.65 9.83 -1.76
C LYS A 92 7.45 10.14 -0.85
N ILE A 93 6.33 9.45 -1.03
CA ILE A 93 5.16 9.60 -0.17
C ILE A 93 5.42 9.01 1.23
N GLU A 94 6.07 7.85 1.32
CA GLU A 94 6.48 7.26 2.60
C GLU A 94 7.38 8.22 3.40
N ALA A 95 8.39 8.80 2.77
CA ALA A 95 9.29 9.77 3.41
C ALA A 95 8.51 10.96 4.01
N MET A 96 7.49 11.46 3.33
CA MET A 96 6.65 12.54 3.87
C MET A 96 5.84 12.10 5.10
N TYR A 97 5.36 10.86 5.14
CA TYR A 97 4.71 10.32 6.33
C TYR A 97 5.70 10.09 7.47
N GLU A 98 6.93 9.67 7.15
CA GLU A 98 8.02 9.53 8.12
C GLU A 98 8.39 10.91 8.72
N GLU A 99 8.56 11.93 7.90
CA GLU A 99 8.79 13.30 8.37
C GLU A 99 7.68 13.78 9.31
N ASN A 100 6.42 13.45 9.03
CA ASN A 100 5.30 13.82 9.88
C ASN A 100 5.31 13.15 11.26
N LEU A 101 6.11 12.11 11.50
CA LEU A 101 6.29 11.50 12.82
C LEU A 101 6.95 12.47 13.83
N HIS A 102 7.67 13.46 13.33
CA HIS A 102 8.35 14.47 14.14
C HIS A 102 7.42 15.63 14.56
N TYR A 103 6.18 15.67 14.06
CA TYR A 103 5.20 16.69 14.42
C TYR A 103 4.31 16.25 15.60
N SER A 104 3.56 17.20 16.15
CA SER A 104 2.78 17.04 17.38
C SER A 104 1.64 16.00 17.33
N THR A 105 1.21 15.59 16.14
CA THR A 105 0.09 14.63 15.98
C THR A 105 0.46 13.49 15.00
N PRO A 106 1.37 12.59 15.38
CA PRO A 106 1.91 11.57 14.47
C PRO A 106 0.97 10.38 14.23
N THR A 107 -0.13 10.24 14.95
CA THR A 107 -1.00 9.04 14.94
C THR A 107 -1.44 8.63 13.54
N GLY A 108 -1.86 9.59 12.71
CA GLY A 108 -2.28 9.31 11.33
C GLY A 108 -1.13 8.81 10.46
N SER A 109 0.06 9.36 10.65
CA SER A 109 1.27 8.95 9.93
C SER A 109 1.72 7.55 10.34
N ILE A 110 1.68 7.22 11.63
CA ILE A 110 1.95 5.87 12.13
C ILE A 110 1.01 4.85 11.48
N PHE A 111 -0.30 5.16 11.45
CA PHE A 111 -1.27 4.28 10.82
C PHE A 111 -1.00 4.09 9.31
N ALA A 112 -0.68 5.17 8.60
CA ALA A 112 -0.38 5.12 7.17
C ALA A 112 0.87 4.28 6.88
N LEU A 113 1.97 4.50 7.63
CA LEU A 113 3.22 3.77 7.48
C LEU A 113 3.06 2.28 7.77
N LYS A 114 2.28 1.90 8.79
CA LYS A 114 1.94 0.49 9.07
C LYS A 114 1.23 -0.17 7.88
N ASN A 115 0.32 0.55 7.22
CA ASN A 115 -0.34 0.06 6.00
C ASN A 115 0.60 0.00 4.78
N MET A 116 1.73 0.71 4.81
CA MET A 116 2.77 0.66 3.79
C MET A 116 3.83 -0.43 4.06
N GLY A 117 3.66 -1.21 5.12
CA GLY A 117 4.53 -2.35 5.44
C GLY A 117 5.50 -2.11 6.59
N TRP A 118 5.45 -0.95 7.25
CA TRP A 118 6.22 -0.69 8.45
C TRP A 118 5.66 -1.50 9.63
N LYS A 119 6.56 -2.06 10.43
CA LYS A 119 6.19 -2.88 11.59
C LYS A 119 6.77 -2.28 12.87
N ASP A 120 5.96 -2.26 13.92
CA ASP A 120 6.47 -2.05 15.27
C ASP A 120 7.28 -3.27 15.72
N LYS A 121 8.48 -3.06 16.22
CA LYS A 121 9.27 -4.14 16.84
C LYS A 121 8.60 -4.71 18.10
N THR A 122 7.62 -4.02 18.64
CA THR A 122 6.80 -4.43 19.79
C THR A 122 5.56 -5.25 19.39
N GLU A 123 5.33 -5.55 18.12
CA GLU A 123 4.50 -6.72 17.78
C GLU A 123 5.27 -7.95 18.26
N ILE A 124 5.16 -8.18 19.57
CA ILE A 124 5.58 -9.40 20.23
C ILE A 124 4.91 -10.51 19.44
N ASP A 125 5.70 -11.44 18.89
CA ASP A 125 5.24 -12.77 18.65
C ASP A 125 4.58 -13.25 19.95
N GLN A 126 3.27 -13.10 20.07
CA GLN A 126 2.50 -13.85 21.02
C GLN A 126 2.52 -15.29 20.52
N ASN A 127 3.67 -15.94 20.66
CA ASN A 127 3.70 -17.36 20.86
C ASN A 127 2.83 -17.57 22.11
N ILE A 128 1.57 -17.87 21.88
CA ILE A 128 0.69 -18.44 22.87
C ILE A 128 1.36 -19.77 23.21
N LYS A 129 2.29 -19.74 24.16
CA LYS A 129 2.69 -20.94 24.88
C LYS A 129 1.40 -21.39 25.52
N THR A 130 0.84 -22.46 24.99
CA THR A 130 -0.28 -23.17 25.61
C THR A 130 0.04 -23.21 27.10
N ILE A 131 -0.72 -22.50 27.91
CA ILE A 131 -0.57 -22.55 29.37
C ILE A 131 -0.91 -23.99 29.70
N GLN A 132 0.11 -24.79 30.00
CA GLN A 132 -0.14 -26.11 30.56
C GLN A 132 -0.87 -25.89 31.88
N PRO A 133 -1.99 -26.57 32.10
CA PRO A 133 -2.68 -26.45 33.37
C PRO A 133 -1.72 -26.72 34.51
N LEU A 134 -1.76 -25.85 35.52
CA LEU A 134 -0.85 -25.88 36.67
C LEU A 134 -0.99 -27.16 37.51
N PHE A 135 -2.04 -27.94 37.23
CA PHE A 135 -2.32 -29.20 37.90
C PHE A 135 -2.27 -30.32 36.87
N PRO A 136 -1.38 -31.29 37.01
CA PRO A 136 -1.46 -32.50 36.23
C PRO A 136 -2.81 -33.16 36.52
N ASP A 137 -3.45 -33.72 35.48
CA ASP A 137 -4.64 -34.49 35.63
C ASP A 137 -4.43 -35.54 36.74
N VAL A 138 -5.19 -35.42 37.85
CA VAL A 138 -5.20 -36.43 38.87
C VAL A 138 -5.80 -37.65 38.22
N PRO A 139 -5.09 -38.79 38.11
CA PRO A 139 -5.67 -39.98 37.57
C PRO A 139 -6.91 -40.32 38.38
N ALA A 140 -8.02 -40.58 37.67
CA ALA A 140 -9.23 -41.01 38.30
C ALA A 140 -8.93 -42.27 39.13
N ASP A 141 -9.16 -42.16 40.42
CA ASP A 141 -8.95 -43.25 41.35
C ASP A 141 -9.94 -44.36 40.99
N GLU A 142 -9.44 -45.45 40.40
CA GLU A 142 -10.20 -46.67 40.20
C GLU A 142 -10.32 -47.38 41.56
N SER A 143 -11.11 -46.84 42.45
CA SER A 143 -11.61 -47.58 43.61
C SER A 143 -13.08 -47.90 43.41
N GLY A 144 -13.33 -48.83 42.46
CA GLY A 144 -14.62 -49.47 42.36
C GLY A 144 -14.53 -50.84 42.97
N GLN A 145 -15.00 -51.00 44.15
CA GLN A 145 -15.57 -52.22 44.68
C GLN A 145 -16.81 -51.88 45.44
#